data_6d444e999fcb6beee2263eaa8b096852
#
_entry.id   6d444e999fcb6beee2263eaa8b096852
#
_cell.length_a   1.000
_cell.length_b   1.000
_cell.length_c   1.000
_cell.angle_alpha   90.00
_cell.angle_beta   90.00
_cell.angle_gamma   90.00
#
_symmetry.space_group_name_H-M   'P 1'
#
loop_
_entity.id
_entity.type
_entity.pdbx_description
1 polymer ?
#
loop_
_entity_poly.entity_id
_entity_poly.type
_entity_poly.pdbx_seq_one_letter_code
_entity_poly.pdbx_strand_id
1 'polypeptide(L)'
;MILGASFDTPAENLEFANAQGFTYALLSDVDHRVGADYQVVRPAHDQYAEFPRRHSFLIDDRGIIRRVYMVADVAAHATDVLADLEKLQR
;
A
#
# COMPACT_ATOMS: atom_id res chain seq x y z
N MET A 1 11.36 -5.62 2.91
CA MET A 1 10.62 -4.82 3.90
C MET A 1 9.20 -4.57 3.39
N ILE A 2 8.22 -4.70 4.26
CA ILE A 2 6.82 -4.44 3.94
C ILE A 2 6.36 -3.21 4.72
N LEU A 3 5.73 -2.27 4.03
CA LEU A 3 5.09 -1.11 4.64
C LEU A 3 3.66 -1.02 4.11
N GLY A 4 2.71 -0.75 5.00
CA GLY A 4 1.36 -0.39 4.61
C GLY A 4 1.16 1.11 4.72
N ALA A 5 0.20 1.66 4.01
CA ALA A 5 -0.17 3.06 4.10
C ALA A 5 -1.67 3.21 3.95
N SER A 6 -2.24 4.15 4.69
CA SER A 6 -3.66 4.48 4.64
C SER A 6 -3.86 5.97 4.84
N PHE A 7 -5.11 6.41 4.68
CA PHE A 7 -5.50 7.81 4.98
C PHE A 7 -5.97 7.98 6.43
N ASP A 8 -5.91 6.92 7.23
CA ASP A 8 -6.32 6.94 8.63
C ASP A 8 -5.27 7.60 9.52
N THR A 9 -5.69 8.01 10.72
CA THR A 9 -4.79 8.58 11.72
C THR A 9 -3.84 7.52 12.30
N PRO A 10 -2.72 7.92 12.93
CA PRO A 10 -1.84 6.97 13.60
C PRO A 10 -2.55 6.11 14.63
N ALA A 11 -3.49 6.66 15.38
CA ALA A 11 -4.26 5.92 16.39
C ALA A 11 -5.15 4.86 15.75
N GLU A 12 -5.84 5.20 14.67
CA GLU A 12 -6.69 4.27 13.90
C GLU A 12 -5.85 3.14 13.29
N ASN A 13 -4.70 3.47 12.72
CA ASN A 13 -3.79 2.48 12.14
C ASN A 13 -3.22 1.53 13.18
N LEU A 14 -2.89 2.04 14.38
CA LEU A 14 -2.39 1.20 15.46
C LEU A 14 -3.47 0.22 15.93
N GLU A 15 -4.69 0.69 16.10
CA GLU A 15 -5.82 -0.16 16.47
C GLU A 15 -6.07 -1.25 15.43
N PHE A 16 -6.07 -0.88 14.15
CA PHE A 16 -6.25 -1.83 13.05
C PHE A 16 -5.12 -2.87 12.98
N ALA A 17 -3.87 -2.43 13.11
CA ALA A 17 -2.71 -3.32 13.09
C ALA A 17 -2.77 -4.33 14.25
N ASN A 18 -3.15 -3.89 15.45
CA ASN A 18 -3.29 -4.77 16.61
C ASN A 18 -4.43 -5.76 16.42
N ALA A 19 -5.57 -5.30 15.88
CA ALA A 19 -6.73 -6.17 15.64
C ALA A 19 -6.44 -7.26 14.59
N GLN A 20 -5.64 -6.94 13.58
CA GLN A 20 -5.29 -7.85 12.48
C GLN A 20 -3.99 -8.63 12.72
N GLY A 21 -3.25 -8.31 13.77
CA GLY A 21 -1.98 -8.98 14.09
C GLY A 21 -0.86 -8.64 13.09
N PHE A 22 -0.85 -7.44 12.52
CA PHE A 22 0.20 -7.02 11.59
C PHE A 22 1.53 -6.81 12.30
N THR A 23 2.61 -7.31 11.71
CA THR A 23 3.98 -7.17 12.21
C THR A 23 4.76 -6.07 11.51
N TYR A 24 4.22 -5.47 10.47
CA TYR A 24 4.86 -4.40 9.72
C TYR A 24 4.21 -3.05 10.04
N ALA A 25 4.92 -1.97 9.71
CA ALA A 25 4.45 -0.61 10.00
C ALA A 25 3.35 -0.17 9.04
N LEU A 26 2.39 0.59 9.56
CA LEU A 26 1.37 1.30 8.78
C LEU A 26 1.65 2.80 8.85
N LEU A 27 1.79 3.41 7.67
CA LEU A 27 2.01 4.85 7.55
C LEU A 27 0.67 5.56 7.46
N SER A 28 0.56 6.70 8.13
CA SER A 28 -0.66 7.52 8.14
C SER A 28 -0.49 8.71 7.22
N ASP A 29 -1.21 8.72 6.11
CA ASP A 29 -1.18 9.78 5.09
C ASP A 29 -2.48 10.59 5.18
N VAL A 30 -2.71 11.21 6.34
CA VAL A 30 -3.97 11.90 6.68
C VAL A 30 -4.29 13.02 5.70
N ASP A 31 -3.28 13.74 5.22
CA ASP A 31 -3.45 14.84 4.25
C ASP A 31 -3.44 14.38 2.79
N HIS A 32 -3.35 13.08 2.54
CA HIS A 32 -3.35 12.45 1.20
C HIS A 32 -2.18 12.89 0.31
N ARG A 33 -1.13 13.44 0.89
CA ARG A 33 0.00 13.97 0.14
C ARG A 33 0.80 12.88 -0.57
N VAL A 34 1.15 11.83 0.15
CA VAL A 34 1.86 10.68 -0.43
C VAL A 34 0.95 9.95 -1.42
N GLY A 35 -0.34 9.82 -1.09
CA GLY A 35 -1.32 9.23 -1.99
C GLY A 35 -1.41 9.96 -3.32
N ALA A 36 -1.36 11.29 -3.30
CA ALA A 36 -1.37 12.10 -4.51
C ALA A 36 -0.10 11.84 -5.34
N ASP A 37 1.07 11.80 -4.70
CA ASP A 37 2.34 11.52 -5.37
C ASP A 37 2.36 10.14 -6.03
N TYR A 38 1.72 9.15 -5.42
CA TYR A 38 1.61 7.79 -5.96
C TYR A 38 0.38 7.57 -6.83
N GLN A 39 -0.43 8.62 -7.05
CA GLN A 39 -1.62 8.60 -7.91
C GLN A 39 -2.69 7.59 -7.46
N VAL A 40 -2.84 7.43 -6.15
CA VAL A 40 -3.83 6.51 -5.55
C VAL A 40 -5.01 7.24 -4.91
N VAL A 41 -5.09 8.55 -5.04
CA VAL A 41 -6.24 9.33 -4.57
C VAL A 41 -7.38 9.16 -5.57
N ARG A 42 -8.57 8.81 -5.06
CA ARG A 42 -9.77 8.65 -5.89
C ARG A 42 -10.40 10.00 -6.19
N PRO A 43 -11.13 10.14 -7.32
CA PRO A 43 -11.90 11.35 -7.59
C PRO A 43 -12.91 11.63 -6.48
N ALA A 44 -13.23 12.92 -6.24
CA ALA A 44 -14.14 13.33 -5.17
C ALA A 44 -15.56 12.75 -5.31
N HIS A 45 -15.97 12.39 -6.53
CA HIS A 45 -17.29 11.80 -6.77
C HIS A 45 -17.35 10.29 -6.61
N ASP A 46 -16.19 9.64 -6.38
CA ASP A 46 -16.13 8.19 -6.16
C ASP A 46 -16.74 7.86 -4.80
N GLN A 47 -17.54 6.77 -4.74
CA GLN A 47 -18.18 6.35 -3.48
C GLN A 47 -17.16 5.97 -2.39
N TYR A 48 -15.92 5.67 -2.78
CA TYR A 48 -14.83 5.35 -1.86
C TYR A 48 -13.77 6.45 -1.81
N ALA A 49 -14.16 7.72 -2.06
CA ALA A 49 -13.23 8.85 -2.13
C ALA A 49 -12.38 9.03 -0.86
N GLU A 50 -12.88 8.58 0.29
CA GLU A 50 -12.17 8.65 1.58
C GLU A 50 -11.02 7.65 1.70
N PHE A 51 -10.95 6.67 0.80
CA PHE A 51 -9.96 5.61 0.85
C PHE A 51 -9.04 5.67 -0.37
N PRO A 52 -7.76 5.31 -0.23
CA PRO A 52 -6.86 5.23 -1.38
C PRO A 52 -7.25 4.07 -2.31
N ARG A 53 -6.80 4.15 -3.55
CA ARG A 53 -6.90 3.00 -4.47
C ARG A 53 -6.07 1.86 -3.90
N ARG A 54 -6.50 0.63 -4.14
CA ARG A 54 -5.82 -0.57 -3.65
C ARG A 54 -4.67 -0.93 -4.59
N HIS A 55 -3.59 -0.19 -4.47
CA HIS A 55 -2.37 -0.43 -5.24
C HIS A 55 -1.24 -0.84 -4.32
N SER A 56 -0.36 -1.69 -4.81
CA SER A 56 0.91 -2.01 -4.16
C SER A 56 2.05 -1.65 -5.10
N PHE A 57 3.18 -1.30 -4.53
CA PHE A 57 4.37 -0.89 -5.28
C PHE A 57 5.56 -1.72 -4.84
N LEU A 58 6.28 -2.27 -5.81
CA LEU A 58 7.55 -2.94 -5.57
C LEU A 58 8.66 -1.96 -5.89
N ILE A 59 9.43 -1.59 -4.86
CA ILE A 59 10.47 -0.56 -4.95
C ILE A 59 11.82 -1.22 -4.70
N ASP A 60 12.80 -0.95 -5.56
CA ASP A 60 14.14 -1.51 -5.41
C ASP A 60 14.97 -0.77 -4.35
N ASP A 61 16.20 -1.22 -4.14
CA ASP A 61 17.10 -0.65 -3.15
C ASP A 61 17.61 0.75 -3.50
N ARG A 62 17.31 1.23 -4.70
CA ARG A 62 17.64 2.59 -5.16
C ARG A 62 16.45 3.53 -5.06
N GLY A 63 15.30 3.06 -4.56
CA GLY A 63 14.09 3.85 -4.46
C GLY A 63 13.29 3.97 -5.77
N ILE A 64 13.57 3.10 -6.74
CA ILE A 64 12.88 3.11 -8.04
C ILE A 64 11.74 2.11 -8.02
N ILE A 65 10.54 2.57 -8.43
CA ILE A 65 9.36 1.70 -8.54
C ILE A 65 9.57 0.75 -9.73
N ARG A 66 9.59 -0.55 -9.45
CA ARG A 66 9.82 -1.59 -10.46
C ARG A 66 8.53 -2.25 -10.93
N ARG A 67 7.51 -2.30 -10.07
CA ARG A 67 6.20 -2.87 -10.38
C ARG A 67 5.11 -2.10 -9.65
N VAL A 68 3.94 -2.01 -10.28
CA VAL A 68 2.72 -1.47 -9.68
C VAL A 68 1.64 -2.55 -9.80
N TYR A 69 0.96 -2.84 -8.71
CA TYR A 69 -0.09 -3.85 -8.67
C TYR A 69 -1.44 -3.20 -8.36
N MET A 70 -2.45 -3.52 -9.14
CA MET A 70 -3.83 -3.21 -8.81
C MET A 70 -4.39 -4.46 -8.12
N VAL A 71 -4.67 -4.36 -6.81
CA VAL A 71 -5.01 -5.54 -6.00
C VAL A 71 -6.47 -5.91 -6.22
N ALA A 72 -6.72 -6.93 -7.06
CA ALA A 72 -8.04 -7.48 -7.30
C ALA A 72 -8.25 -8.79 -6.52
N ASP A 73 -7.21 -9.62 -6.43
CA ASP A 73 -7.24 -10.89 -5.70
C ASP A 73 -6.16 -10.86 -4.63
N VAL A 74 -6.58 -10.71 -3.37
CA VAL A 74 -5.67 -10.61 -2.23
C VAL A 74 -4.89 -11.91 -2.01
N ALA A 75 -5.51 -13.06 -2.28
CA ALA A 75 -4.85 -14.36 -2.09
C ALA A 75 -3.72 -14.61 -3.09
N ALA A 76 -3.92 -14.22 -4.37
CA ALA A 76 -2.91 -14.37 -5.40
C ALA A 76 -1.84 -13.29 -5.35
N HIS A 77 -2.16 -12.11 -4.81
CA HIS A 77 -1.28 -10.95 -4.81
C HIS A 77 0.06 -11.21 -4.11
N ALA A 78 0.04 -11.81 -2.93
CA ALA A 78 1.26 -12.09 -2.16
C ALA A 78 2.21 -13.01 -2.95
N THR A 79 1.68 -14.03 -3.62
CA THR A 79 2.46 -14.95 -4.44
C THR A 79 3.11 -14.22 -5.62
N ASP A 80 2.35 -13.36 -6.30
CA ASP A 80 2.84 -12.59 -7.44
C ASP A 80 3.96 -11.63 -7.04
N VAL A 81 3.80 -10.93 -5.92
CA VAL A 81 4.80 -9.99 -5.41
C VAL A 81 6.09 -10.73 -5.02
N LEU A 82 5.98 -11.87 -4.35
CA LEU A 82 7.16 -12.65 -3.95
C LEU A 82 7.93 -13.17 -5.17
N ALA A 83 7.23 -13.60 -6.22
CA ALA A 83 7.87 -14.05 -7.45
C ALA A 83 8.64 -12.90 -8.13
N ASP A 84 8.04 -11.72 -8.20
CA ASP A 84 8.68 -10.54 -8.80
C ASP A 84 9.85 -10.05 -7.96
N LEU A 85 9.73 -10.06 -6.64
CA LEU A 85 10.82 -9.69 -5.72
C LEU A 85 12.02 -10.62 -5.90
N GLU A 86 11.79 -11.91 -6.02
CA GLU A 86 12.85 -12.89 -6.26
C GLU A 86 13.61 -12.60 -7.56
N LYS A 87 12.90 -12.23 -8.63
CA LYS A 87 13.51 -11.85 -9.90
C LYS A 87 14.38 -10.60 -9.78
N LEU A 88 13.99 -9.63 -8.96
CA LEU A 88 14.77 -8.41 -8.74
C LEU A 88 16.05 -8.66 -7.95
N GLN A 89 16.06 -9.68 -7.10
CA GLN A 89 17.22 -10.02 -6.26
C GLN A 89 18.24 -10.90 -6.96
N ARG A 90 17.94 -11.36 -8.17
CA ARG A 90 18.88 -12.16 -8.98
C ARG A 90 19.86 -11.25 -9.79
#